data_62e84b3f84447a15e76dbba79a712e7c
#
_entry.id   62e84b3f84447a15e76dbba79a712e7c
#
_cell.length_a   1.000
_cell.length_b   1.000
_cell.length_c   1.000
_cell.angle_alpha   90.00
_cell.angle_beta   90.00
_cell.angle_gamma   90.00
#
_symmetry.space_group_name_H-M   'P 1'
#
loop_
_entity.id
_entity.type
_entity.pdbx_description
1 polymer ?
#
loop_
_entity_poly.entity_id
_entity_poly.type
_entity_poly.pdbx_seq_one_letter_code
_entity_poly.pdbx_strand_id
1 'polypeptide(L)'
;MIVRLWRGWVRPADADAYERRLKTVTFPAYHGRGVAGFRGARVLRRDLGEEVEFLTVLEFDDMAAVHAFGGMDWETPTVPEAARQVLLRWDERSAHYEAR
;
A
#
# COMPACT_ATOMS: atom_id res chain seq x y z
N MET A 1 -5.95 11.17 -13.00
CA MET A 1 -5.83 10.48 -11.71
C MET A 1 -4.65 9.53 -11.75
N ILE A 2 -3.88 9.49 -10.68
CA ILE A 2 -2.75 8.58 -10.55
C ILE A 2 -3.12 7.45 -9.60
N VAL A 3 -2.75 6.23 -9.96
CA VAL A 3 -2.92 5.03 -9.13
C VAL A 3 -1.55 4.52 -8.74
N ARG A 4 -1.34 4.38 -7.43
CA ARG A 4 -0.09 3.85 -6.86
C ARG A 4 -0.31 2.40 -6.45
N LEU A 5 0.54 1.52 -6.94
CA LEU A 5 0.49 0.09 -6.67
C LEU A 5 1.74 -0.36 -5.92
N TRP A 6 1.53 -1.21 -4.92
CA TRP A 6 2.63 -1.81 -4.16
C TRP A 6 2.25 -3.21 -3.74
N ARG A 7 3.16 -4.17 -3.91
CA ARG A 7 2.89 -5.57 -3.59
C ARG A 7 3.71 -6.01 -2.37
N GLY A 8 3.08 -6.86 -1.56
CA GLY A 8 3.74 -7.58 -0.48
C GLY A 8 3.22 -9.01 -0.40
N TRP A 9 4.04 -9.91 0.12
CA TRP A 9 3.69 -11.33 0.22
C TRP A 9 3.83 -11.78 1.66
N VAL A 10 2.83 -12.54 2.14
CA VAL A 10 2.82 -13.09 3.50
C VAL A 10 2.50 -14.58 3.44
N ARG A 11 2.76 -15.30 4.53
CA ARG A 11 2.31 -16.68 4.68
C ARG A 11 0.80 -16.72 4.81
N PRO A 12 0.13 -17.81 4.35
CA PRO A 12 -1.32 -17.93 4.49
C PRO A 12 -1.80 -17.74 5.92
N ALA A 13 -1.05 -18.23 6.91
CA ALA A 13 -1.42 -18.09 8.33
C ALA A 13 -1.47 -16.63 8.80
N ASP A 14 -0.73 -15.72 8.16
CA ASP A 14 -0.66 -14.32 8.53
C ASP A 14 -1.57 -13.42 7.68
N ALA A 15 -2.19 -13.97 6.64
CA ALA A 15 -2.89 -13.17 5.63
C ALA A 15 -4.07 -12.38 6.19
N ASP A 16 -4.94 -13.01 6.97
CA ASP A 16 -6.13 -12.33 7.49
C ASP A 16 -5.76 -11.22 8.48
N ALA A 17 -4.77 -11.46 9.33
CA ALA A 17 -4.30 -10.44 10.28
C ALA A 17 -3.64 -9.27 9.57
N TYR A 18 -2.86 -9.55 8.52
CA TYR A 18 -2.23 -8.50 7.71
C TYR A 18 -3.27 -7.63 7.01
N GLU A 19 -4.27 -8.26 6.39
CA GLU A 19 -5.36 -7.52 5.75
C GLU A 19 -6.11 -6.64 6.76
N ARG A 20 -6.43 -7.19 7.93
CA ARG A 20 -7.11 -6.43 8.98
C ARG A 20 -6.30 -5.21 9.40
N ARG A 21 -4.99 -5.37 9.56
CA ARG A 21 -4.12 -4.26 9.93
C ARG A 21 -4.11 -3.16 8.88
N LEU A 22 -4.05 -3.51 7.58
CA LEU A 22 -4.15 -2.52 6.51
C LEU A 22 -5.44 -1.71 6.61
N LYS A 23 -6.56 -2.39 6.81
CA LYS A 23 -7.89 -1.77 6.82
C LYS A 23 -8.18 -0.97 8.08
N THR A 24 -7.66 -1.39 9.24
CA THR A 24 -8.02 -0.79 10.52
C THR A 24 -6.95 0.15 11.07
N VAL A 25 -5.71 0.05 10.61
CA VAL A 25 -4.60 0.87 11.11
C VAL A 25 -3.98 1.69 9.99
N THR A 26 -3.50 1.02 8.94
CA THR A 26 -2.69 1.67 7.91
C THR A 26 -3.50 2.66 7.05
N PHE A 27 -4.61 2.21 6.48
CA PHE A 27 -5.43 3.06 5.61
C PHE A 27 -6.08 4.22 6.36
N PRO A 28 -6.64 4.01 7.58
CA PRO A 28 -7.10 5.16 8.36
C PRO A 28 -6.01 6.18 8.66
N ALA A 29 -4.77 5.73 8.91
CA ALA A 29 -3.65 6.65 9.14
C ALA A 29 -3.32 7.46 7.88
N TYR A 30 -3.44 6.86 6.69
CA TYR A 30 -3.25 7.59 5.42
C TYR A 30 -4.30 8.70 5.26
N HIS A 31 -5.56 8.39 5.51
CA HIS A 31 -6.63 9.40 5.47
C HIS A 31 -6.39 10.49 6.52
N GLY A 32 -5.91 10.11 7.70
CA GLY A 32 -5.64 11.05 8.79
C GLY A 32 -4.54 12.07 8.50
N ARG A 33 -3.69 11.84 7.50
CA ARG A 33 -2.67 12.81 7.10
C ARG A 33 -3.26 14.06 6.46
N GLY A 34 -4.48 13.98 5.94
CA GLY A 34 -5.14 15.10 5.31
C GLY A 34 -4.45 15.64 4.07
N VAL A 35 -3.77 14.78 3.32
CA VAL A 35 -3.06 15.20 2.09
C VAL A 35 -4.07 15.56 1.01
N ALA A 36 -3.97 16.78 0.50
CA ALA A 36 -4.83 17.21 -0.59
C ALA A 36 -4.60 16.34 -1.83
N GLY A 37 -5.68 15.88 -2.44
CA GLY A 37 -5.61 15.02 -3.63
C GLY A 37 -5.48 13.53 -3.35
N PHE A 38 -5.27 13.11 -2.11
CA PHE A 38 -5.36 11.70 -1.77
C PHE A 38 -6.84 11.29 -1.74
N ARG A 39 -7.21 10.31 -2.57
CA ARG A 39 -8.61 9.92 -2.76
C ARG A 39 -9.02 8.68 -1.97
N GLY A 40 -8.09 7.78 -1.72
CA GLY A 40 -8.42 6.58 -0.98
C GLY A 40 -7.44 5.45 -1.17
N ALA A 41 -7.67 4.37 -0.41
CA ALA A 41 -6.84 3.19 -0.40
C ALA A 41 -7.72 1.95 -0.37
N ARG A 42 -7.28 0.92 -1.06
CA ARG A 42 -7.89 -0.41 -0.99
C ARG A 42 -6.82 -1.47 -1.16
N VAL A 43 -7.15 -2.68 -0.77
CA VAL A 43 -6.24 -3.82 -0.89
C VAL A 43 -6.92 -4.91 -1.71
N LEU A 44 -6.13 -5.53 -2.59
CA LEU A 44 -6.50 -6.72 -3.31
C LEU A 44 -5.58 -7.84 -2.86
N ARG A 45 -6.08 -9.06 -2.83
CA ARG A 45 -5.24 -10.21 -2.47
C ARG A 45 -5.53 -11.39 -3.36
N ARG A 46 -4.53 -12.24 -3.54
CA ARG A 46 -4.70 -13.52 -4.22
C ARG A 46 -3.86 -14.61 -3.54
N ASP A 47 -4.43 -15.80 -3.50
CA ASP A 47 -3.79 -16.98 -2.93
C ASP A 47 -2.88 -17.61 -3.98
N LEU A 48 -1.61 -17.80 -3.63
CA LEU A 48 -0.61 -18.43 -4.50
C LEU A 48 -0.21 -19.82 -3.97
N GLY A 49 -1.00 -20.37 -3.02
CA GLY A 49 -0.70 -21.66 -2.39
C GLY A 49 0.10 -21.48 -1.12
N GLU A 50 1.40 -21.38 -1.23
CA GLU A 50 2.30 -21.20 -0.07
C GLU A 50 2.45 -19.76 0.38
N GLU A 51 1.99 -18.82 -0.43
CA GLU A 51 2.02 -17.39 -0.14
C GLU A 51 0.69 -16.75 -0.51
N VAL A 52 0.39 -15.63 0.12
CA VAL A 52 -0.71 -14.76 -0.27
C VAL A 52 -0.10 -13.42 -0.70
N GLU A 53 -0.42 -13.00 -1.91
CA GLU A 53 0.01 -11.72 -2.44
C GLU A 53 -1.03 -10.65 -2.11
N PHE A 54 -0.56 -9.53 -1.58
CA PHE A 54 -1.39 -8.35 -1.35
C PHE A 54 -0.95 -7.23 -2.28
N LEU A 55 -1.92 -6.65 -2.96
CA LEU A 55 -1.72 -5.48 -3.81
C LEU A 55 -2.42 -4.30 -3.13
N THR A 56 -1.63 -3.34 -2.68
CA THR A 56 -2.15 -2.09 -2.11
C THR A 56 -2.34 -1.08 -3.23
N VAL A 57 -3.54 -0.51 -3.30
CA VAL A 57 -3.93 0.44 -4.35
C VAL A 57 -4.29 1.76 -3.69
N LEU A 58 -3.49 2.80 -3.96
CA LEU A 58 -3.77 4.16 -3.50
C LEU A 58 -4.12 5.02 -4.71
N GLU A 59 -5.09 5.91 -4.55
CA GLU A 59 -5.55 6.77 -5.62
C GLU A 59 -5.30 8.24 -5.27
N PHE A 60 -4.79 9.00 -6.25
CA PHE A 60 -4.42 10.40 -6.10
C PHE A 60 -4.96 11.20 -7.30
N ASP A 61 -5.25 12.48 -7.09
CA ASP A 61 -5.69 13.37 -8.17
C ASP A 61 -4.62 13.53 -9.24
N ASP A 62 -3.36 13.69 -8.81
CA ASP A 62 -2.22 14.00 -9.70
C ASP A 62 -0.90 13.62 -9.01
N MET A 63 0.22 13.82 -9.72
CA MET A 63 1.54 13.54 -9.19
C MET A 63 1.93 14.50 -8.05
N ALA A 64 1.41 15.71 -8.03
CA ALA A 64 1.67 16.63 -6.91
C ALA A 64 1.16 16.03 -5.60
N ALA A 65 -0.01 15.38 -5.63
CA ALA A 65 -0.56 14.71 -4.46
C ALA A 65 0.31 13.51 -4.04
N VAL A 66 0.85 12.75 -5.00
CA VAL A 66 1.77 11.65 -4.71
C VAL A 66 3.02 12.16 -4.00
N HIS A 67 3.61 13.26 -4.50
CA HIS A 67 4.80 13.87 -3.88
C HIS A 67 4.51 14.39 -2.47
N ALA A 68 3.36 15.02 -2.28
CA ALA A 68 2.95 15.52 -0.97
C ALA A 68 2.74 14.36 0.03
N PHE A 69 2.22 13.24 -0.44
CA PHE A 69 2.00 12.05 0.37
C PHE A 69 3.31 11.35 0.74
N GLY A 70 4.18 11.15 -0.24
CA GLY A 70 5.39 10.33 -0.09
C GLY A 70 6.66 11.10 0.26
N GLY A 71 6.66 12.41 0.14
CA GLY A 71 7.85 13.22 0.38
C GLY A 71 8.91 13.06 -0.71
N MET A 72 10.18 13.31 -0.36
CA MET A 72 11.29 13.27 -1.32
C MET A 72 11.49 11.89 -1.93
N ASP A 73 11.34 10.84 -1.12
CA ASP A 73 11.46 9.46 -1.57
C ASP A 73 10.09 8.85 -1.88
N TRP A 74 9.28 9.56 -2.63
CA TRP A 74 7.88 9.17 -2.87
C TRP A 74 7.73 7.81 -3.55
N GLU A 75 8.74 7.31 -4.26
CA GLU A 75 8.70 5.97 -4.86
C GLU A 75 8.99 4.85 -3.85
N THR A 76 9.70 5.17 -2.77
CA THR A 76 10.08 4.17 -1.77
C THR A 76 8.94 3.99 -0.76
N PRO A 77 8.40 2.79 -0.62
CA PRO A 77 7.34 2.56 0.35
C PRO A 77 7.88 2.63 1.77
N THR A 78 7.06 3.17 2.68
CA THR A 78 7.33 3.08 4.11
C THR A 78 6.70 1.79 4.61
N VAL A 79 7.51 0.86 5.10
CA VAL A 79 7.04 -0.42 5.62
C VAL A 79 7.17 -0.40 7.13
N PRO A 80 6.05 -0.32 7.88
CA PRO A 80 6.10 -0.33 9.35
C PRO A 80 6.72 -1.61 9.90
N GLU A 81 7.33 -1.55 11.06
CA GLU A 81 7.97 -2.69 11.70
C GLU A 81 7.02 -3.89 11.84
N ALA A 82 5.78 -3.64 12.25
CA ALA A 82 4.78 -4.70 12.40
C ALA A 82 4.53 -5.44 11.07
N ALA A 83 4.58 -4.73 9.94
CA ALA A 83 4.43 -5.34 8.62
C ALA A 83 5.69 -6.12 8.23
N ARG A 84 6.88 -5.58 8.52
CA ARG A 84 8.15 -6.25 8.22
C ARG A 84 8.27 -7.60 8.89
N GLN A 85 7.66 -7.77 10.06
CA GLN A 85 7.71 -9.04 10.80
C GLN A 85 6.96 -10.17 10.10
N VAL A 86 5.95 -9.85 9.28
CA VAL A 86 5.12 -10.86 8.61
C VAL A 86 5.32 -10.89 7.10
N LEU A 87 5.83 -9.83 6.49
CA LEU A 87 6.09 -9.81 5.06
C LEU A 87 7.30 -10.68 4.72
N LEU A 88 7.10 -11.63 3.82
CA LEU A 88 8.17 -12.47 3.30
C LEU A 88 9.09 -11.69 2.36
N ARG A 89 8.47 -10.82 1.56
CA ARG A 89 9.14 -9.90 0.66
C ARG A 89 8.13 -8.84 0.22
N TRP A 90 8.62 -7.77 -0.38
CA TRP A 90 7.77 -6.69 -0.90
C TRP A 90 8.49 -5.94 -2.03
N ASP A 91 7.72 -5.18 -2.82
CA ASP A 91 8.31 -4.34 -3.85
C ASP A 91 9.15 -3.24 -3.23
N GLU A 92 10.38 -3.08 -3.70
CA GLU A 92 11.28 -2.03 -3.22
C GLU A 92 10.80 -0.63 -3.57
N ARG A 93 10.03 -0.52 -4.66
CA ARG A 93 9.45 0.74 -5.13
C ARG A 93 7.99 0.56 -5.43
N SER A 94 7.22 1.62 -5.16
CA SER A 94 5.83 1.68 -5.61
C SER A 94 5.79 2.06 -7.08
N ALA A 95 4.84 1.49 -7.82
CA ALA A 95 4.62 1.81 -9.22
C ALA A 95 3.46 2.80 -9.35
N HIS A 96 3.61 3.78 -10.23
CA HIS A 96 2.60 4.81 -10.43
C HIS A 96 2.11 4.79 -11.87
N TYR A 97 0.79 4.79 -12.02
CA TYR A 97 0.13 4.70 -13.32
C TYR A 97 -0.90 5.81 -13.46
N GLU A 98 -1.05 6.33 -14.66
CA GLU A 98 -2.18 7.19 -14.99
C GLU A 98 -3.41 6.34 -15.25
N ALA A 99 -4.52 6.65 -14.60
CA ALA A 99 -5.80 6.02 -14.91
C ALA A 99 -6.36 6.65 -16.19
N ARG A 100 -6.66 5.80 -17.16
CA ARG A 100 -7.16 6.22 -18.48
C ARG A 100 -8.65 5.91 -18.66
#